data_74bdace7a533cb18c815685ee763aa02
#
_entry.id   74bdace7a533cb18c815685ee763aa02
#
_cell.length_a   1.000
_cell.length_b   1.000
_cell.length_c   1.000
_cell.angle_alpha   90.00
_cell.angle_beta   90.00
_cell.angle_gamma   90.00
#
_symmetry.space_group_name_H-M   'P 1'
#
loop_
_entity.id
_entity.type
_entity.pdbx_description
1 polymer ?
#
loop_
_entity_poly.entity_id
_entity_poly.type
_entity_poly.pdbx_seq_one_letter_code
_entity_poly.pdbx_strand_id
1 'polypeptide(L)'
;EDMFLHPLTDAKSINERSAVFRYFRDHDFGFPFGKDEFDVVEQYIAGASGKRAFMNMLQIMRAKAMFYISHDPEFGIIRDRIVTSIEFFRKARTYFDELGRDVAGNPFQKIAERGKALLIDSRVAKLLENSRRENPGLMDMICFDRNLRCISHKNFKEVIELLQEIDVNVVVGSVAREKKFCFAEAADDGEILVAMKGLHHPRIDGAISNDLEVTATKNVFFLTGANMAGKSTLMKSFGIAVYLAHMGFPVAATSMQFRIQDGMYTSINVPDNINLGYSHFYAEVLRVKKVAIEVSRDKRLIVIFDELFKG
;
A
#
# COMPACT_ATOMS: atom_id res chain seq x y z
N GLU A 1 2.14 -2.06 -3.47
CA GLU A 1 3.12 -3.17 -3.56
C GLU A 1 4.53 -2.71 -3.18
N ASP A 2 5.04 -1.59 -3.66
CA ASP A 2 6.41 -1.11 -3.40
C ASP A 2 6.73 -1.01 -1.91
N MET A 3 5.81 -0.55 -1.08
CA MET A 3 6.01 -0.48 0.38
C MET A 3 6.30 -1.85 1.01
N PHE A 4 5.76 -2.94 0.46
CA PHE A 4 5.98 -4.30 0.98
C PHE A 4 7.25 -4.96 0.45
N LEU A 5 7.82 -4.45 -0.63
CA LEU A 5 9.04 -5.01 -1.24
C LEU A 5 10.32 -4.36 -0.71
N HIS A 6 10.20 -3.17 -0.12
CA HIS A 6 11.33 -2.36 0.32
C HIS A 6 11.23 -2.03 1.82
N PRO A 7 11.72 -2.91 2.72
CA PRO A 7 11.81 -2.63 4.15
C PRO A 7 12.65 -1.40 4.42
N LEU A 8 12.23 -0.62 5.41
CA LEU A 8 13.01 0.52 5.88
C LEU A 8 14.14 0.04 6.78
N THR A 9 15.26 0.78 6.77
CA THR A 9 16.51 0.40 7.43
C THR A 9 16.92 1.37 8.54
N ASP A 10 16.10 2.36 8.85
CA ASP A 10 16.34 3.33 9.91
C ASP A 10 15.09 3.55 10.77
N ALA A 11 15.30 3.72 12.08
CA ALA A 11 14.21 3.86 13.06
C ALA A 11 13.36 5.10 12.82
N LYS A 12 13.97 6.20 12.37
CA LYS A 12 13.26 7.45 12.12
C LYS A 12 12.21 7.29 11.02
N SER A 13 12.59 6.78 9.86
CA SER A 13 11.68 6.58 8.73
C SER A 13 10.57 5.58 9.07
N ILE A 14 10.88 4.52 9.83
CA ILE A 14 9.87 3.56 10.29
C ILE A 14 8.85 4.23 11.21
N ASN A 15 9.33 4.97 12.22
CA ASN A 15 8.47 5.62 13.20
C ASN A 15 7.64 6.75 12.56
N GLU A 16 8.20 7.50 11.61
CA GLU A 16 7.47 8.50 10.84
C GLU A 16 6.34 7.86 10.04
N ARG A 17 6.59 6.76 9.32
CA ARG A 17 5.53 6.03 8.59
C ARG A 17 4.47 5.47 9.53
N SER A 18 4.89 4.86 10.64
CA SER A 18 3.97 4.37 11.68
C SER A 18 3.10 5.47 12.27
N ALA A 19 3.65 6.66 12.47
CA ALA A 19 2.90 7.82 12.97
C ALA A 19 1.81 8.27 11.99
N VAL A 20 2.09 8.22 10.68
CA VAL A 20 1.11 8.51 9.63
C VAL A 20 -0.06 7.53 9.69
N PHE A 21 0.20 6.23 9.69
CA PHE A 21 -0.85 5.21 9.79
C PHE A 21 -1.63 5.30 11.11
N ARG A 22 -0.94 5.61 12.22
CA ARG A 22 -1.56 5.83 13.53
C ARG A 22 -2.53 6.99 13.50
N TYR A 23 -2.18 8.09 12.81
CA TYR A 23 -3.09 9.21 12.64
C TYR A 23 -4.40 8.78 11.98
N PHE A 24 -4.36 7.98 10.91
CA PHE A 24 -5.58 7.45 10.27
C PHE A 24 -6.33 6.40 11.09
N ARG A 25 -5.65 5.67 11.96
CA ARG A 25 -6.32 4.80 12.93
C ARG A 25 -7.16 5.61 13.92
N ASP A 26 -6.60 6.71 14.40
CA ASP A 26 -7.20 7.52 15.47
C ASP A 26 -8.25 8.52 14.94
N HIS A 27 -8.18 8.88 13.67
CA HIS A 27 -9.12 9.77 12.99
C HIS A 27 -9.83 9.02 11.87
N ASP A 28 -11.16 9.03 11.90
CA ASP A 28 -11.97 8.33 10.89
C ASP A 28 -12.11 9.17 9.62
N PHE A 29 -11.13 9.07 8.75
CA PHE A 29 -11.21 9.65 7.42
C PHE A 29 -11.83 8.65 6.45
N GLY A 30 -13.01 8.98 5.91
CA GLY A 30 -13.57 8.23 4.80
C GLY A 30 -12.75 8.46 3.53
N PHE A 31 -12.57 7.41 2.72
CA PHE A 31 -12.08 7.55 1.35
C PHE A 31 -13.27 7.43 0.40
N PRO A 32 -13.69 8.55 -0.24
CA PRO A 32 -14.99 8.57 -0.91
C PRO A 32 -14.97 7.95 -2.32
N PHE A 33 -13.84 7.45 -2.82
CA PHE A 33 -13.69 6.96 -4.18
C PHE A 33 -13.86 5.44 -4.24
N GLY A 34 -14.75 4.97 -5.15
CA GLY A 34 -14.92 3.55 -5.42
C GLY A 34 -13.82 3.00 -6.33
N LYS A 35 -13.52 1.71 -6.20
CA LYS A 35 -12.51 1.03 -7.01
C LYS A 35 -12.80 1.15 -8.51
N ASP A 36 -14.04 0.89 -8.92
CA ASP A 36 -14.45 0.92 -10.33
C ASP A 36 -14.32 2.33 -10.93
N GLU A 37 -14.67 3.36 -10.14
CA GLU A 37 -14.52 4.77 -10.52
C GLU A 37 -13.04 5.12 -10.73
N PHE A 38 -12.18 4.65 -9.82
CA PHE A 38 -10.74 4.84 -9.87
C PHE A 38 -10.12 4.17 -11.10
N ASP A 39 -10.45 2.90 -11.33
CA ASP A 39 -9.95 2.10 -12.45
C ASP A 39 -10.33 2.74 -13.80
N VAL A 40 -11.55 3.23 -13.95
CA VAL A 40 -12.02 3.92 -15.17
C VAL A 40 -11.20 5.18 -15.45
N VAL A 41 -11.00 6.01 -14.40
CA VAL A 41 -10.28 7.29 -14.54
C VAL A 41 -8.79 7.04 -14.80
N GLU A 42 -8.17 6.12 -14.07
CA GLU A 42 -6.75 5.79 -14.24
C GLU A 42 -6.47 5.27 -15.66
N GLN A 43 -7.26 4.31 -16.16
CA GLN A 43 -7.13 3.79 -17.51
C GLN A 43 -7.35 4.87 -18.56
N TYR A 44 -8.32 5.77 -18.35
CA TYR A 44 -8.62 6.85 -19.29
C TYR A 44 -7.46 7.85 -19.35
N ILE A 45 -6.89 8.22 -18.23
CA ILE A 45 -5.75 9.15 -18.14
C ILE A 45 -4.45 8.46 -18.60
N ALA A 46 -4.18 7.21 -18.21
CA ALA A 46 -2.97 6.47 -18.61
C ALA A 46 -2.86 6.28 -20.12
N GLY A 47 -3.98 6.10 -20.83
CA GLY A 47 -4.03 6.02 -22.30
C GLY A 47 -3.67 7.32 -23.01
N ALA A 48 -3.35 8.39 -22.29
CA ALA A 48 -3.05 9.70 -22.83
C ALA A 48 -1.63 9.80 -23.40
N SER A 49 -1.53 10.27 -24.61
CA SER A 49 -0.27 10.69 -25.23
C SER A 49 -0.47 12.05 -25.86
N GLY A 50 0.25 13.07 -25.37
CA GLY A 50 0.15 14.44 -25.89
C GLY A 50 0.34 14.58 -27.40
N LYS A 51 0.96 13.56 -28.03
CA LYS A 51 1.14 13.50 -29.50
C LYS A 51 -0.09 13.03 -30.27
N ARG A 52 -1.18 12.60 -29.59
CA ARG A 52 -2.37 11.99 -30.23
C ARG A 52 -3.65 12.84 -30.12
N ALA A 53 -3.57 14.11 -29.71
CA ALA A 53 -4.76 14.96 -29.55
C ALA A 53 -5.65 15.00 -30.79
N PHE A 54 -5.05 15.07 -31.96
CA PHE A 54 -5.80 15.06 -33.24
C PHE A 54 -6.47 13.71 -33.50
N MET A 55 -5.79 12.60 -33.22
CA MET A 55 -6.37 11.27 -33.40
C MET A 55 -7.52 11.01 -32.43
N ASN A 56 -7.40 11.48 -31.20
CA ASN A 56 -8.49 11.40 -30.22
C ASN A 56 -9.72 12.19 -30.68
N MET A 57 -9.52 13.39 -31.18
CA MET A 57 -10.59 14.20 -31.75
C MET A 57 -11.30 13.46 -32.91
N LEU A 58 -10.53 12.89 -33.84
CA LEU A 58 -11.10 12.13 -34.98
C LEU A 58 -11.87 10.89 -34.46
N GLN A 59 -11.38 10.20 -33.41
CA GLN A 59 -12.07 9.07 -32.82
C GLN A 59 -13.44 9.50 -32.26
N ILE A 60 -13.49 10.58 -31.47
CA ILE A 60 -14.74 11.09 -30.90
C ILE A 60 -15.73 11.50 -32.01
N MET A 61 -15.25 12.17 -33.05
CA MET A 61 -16.10 12.57 -34.21
C MET A 61 -16.65 11.35 -34.95
N ARG A 62 -15.78 10.35 -35.21
CA ARG A 62 -16.19 9.08 -35.85
C ARG A 62 -17.21 8.34 -35.01
N ALA A 63 -16.95 8.17 -33.71
CA ALA A 63 -17.84 7.48 -32.79
C ALA A 63 -19.23 8.14 -32.77
N LYS A 64 -19.28 9.49 -32.77
CA LYS A 64 -20.55 10.21 -32.86
C LYS A 64 -21.27 10.00 -34.20
N ALA A 65 -20.55 10.00 -35.31
CA ALA A 65 -21.14 9.73 -36.63
C ALA A 65 -21.70 8.30 -36.68
N MET A 66 -20.96 7.30 -36.20
CA MET A 66 -21.41 5.91 -36.14
C MET A 66 -22.60 5.72 -35.20
N PHE A 67 -22.68 6.47 -34.12
CA PHE A 67 -23.83 6.46 -33.21
C PHE A 67 -25.12 6.85 -33.94
N TYR A 68 -25.06 7.88 -34.83
CA TYR A 68 -26.23 8.28 -35.64
C TYR A 68 -26.57 7.32 -36.78
N ILE A 69 -25.57 6.63 -37.36
CA ILE A 69 -25.76 5.77 -38.53
C ILE A 69 -26.15 4.34 -38.11
N SER A 70 -25.43 3.76 -37.14
CA SER A 70 -25.54 2.34 -36.75
C SER A 70 -25.90 2.10 -35.31
N HIS A 71 -26.17 3.16 -34.52
CA HIS A 71 -26.41 3.08 -33.06
C HIS A 71 -25.26 2.44 -32.32
N ASP A 72 -24.00 2.63 -32.77
CA ASP A 72 -22.81 2.13 -32.14
C ASP A 72 -22.65 2.75 -30.74
N PRO A 73 -22.48 1.95 -29.65
CA PRO A 73 -22.39 2.46 -28.30
C PRO A 73 -21.06 3.17 -27.98
N GLU A 74 -20.06 3.14 -28.88
CA GLU A 74 -18.71 3.69 -28.63
C GLU A 74 -18.73 5.15 -28.15
N PHE A 75 -19.58 5.99 -28.75
CA PHE A 75 -19.71 7.39 -28.35
C PHE A 75 -20.22 7.53 -26.91
N GLY A 76 -21.19 6.72 -26.52
CA GLY A 76 -21.72 6.67 -25.15
C GLY A 76 -20.62 6.30 -24.15
N ILE A 77 -19.86 5.27 -24.45
CA ILE A 77 -18.74 4.82 -23.61
C ILE A 77 -17.68 5.91 -23.43
N ILE A 78 -17.29 6.59 -24.51
CA ILE A 78 -16.33 7.71 -24.45
C ILE A 78 -16.89 8.85 -23.60
N ARG A 79 -18.15 9.22 -23.83
CA ARG A 79 -18.82 10.27 -23.06
C ARG A 79 -18.82 9.95 -21.57
N ASP A 80 -19.23 8.75 -21.21
CA ASP A 80 -19.37 8.33 -19.83
C ASP A 80 -17.99 8.33 -19.12
N ARG A 81 -16.93 7.89 -19.78
CA ARG A 81 -15.55 7.97 -19.24
C ARG A 81 -15.09 9.41 -18.98
N ILE A 82 -15.40 10.33 -19.90
CA ILE A 82 -15.05 11.75 -19.75
C ILE A 82 -15.82 12.37 -18.58
N VAL A 83 -17.14 12.14 -18.53
CA VAL A 83 -18.02 12.68 -17.48
C VAL A 83 -17.58 12.13 -16.11
N THR A 84 -17.40 10.81 -16.00
CA THR A 84 -16.91 10.17 -14.77
C THR A 84 -15.56 10.77 -14.34
N SER A 85 -14.62 10.99 -15.26
CA SER A 85 -13.34 11.59 -14.93
C SER A 85 -13.47 13.01 -14.38
N ILE A 86 -14.35 13.82 -14.97
CA ILE A 86 -14.58 15.18 -14.49
C ILE A 86 -15.22 15.19 -13.10
N GLU A 87 -16.21 14.34 -12.87
CA GLU A 87 -16.88 14.19 -11.58
C GLU A 87 -15.90 13.71 -10.50
N PHE A 88 -15.05 12.73 -10.86
CA PHE A 88 -13.98 12.25 -9.99
C PHE A 88 -13.04 13.38 -9.54
N PHE A 89 -12.56 14.22 -10.46
CA PHE A 89 -11.66 15.31 -10.10
C PHE A 89 -12.36 16.45 -9.32
N ARG A 90 -13.65 16.67 -9.53
CA ARG A 90 -14.45 17.57 -8.67
C ARG A 90 -14.53 17.04 -7.25
N LYS A 91 -14.85 15.75 -7.11
CA LYS A 91 -14.90 15.07 -5.84
C LYS A 91 -13.54 15.09 -5.15
N ALA A 92 -12.44 14.88 -5.91
CA ALA A 92 -11.08 15.01 -5.41
C ALA A 92 -10.78 16.41 -4.87
N ARG A 93 -11.21 17.47 -5.56
CA ARG A 93 -11.05 18.85 -5.08
C ARG A 93 -11.74 19.06 -3.73
N THR A 94 -12.99 18.63 -3.60
CA THR A 94 -13.73 18.73 -2.33
C THR A 94 -13.05 17.93 -1.22
N TYR A 95 -12.59 16.71 -1.56
CA TYR A 95 -11.91 15.83 -0.62
C TYR A 95 -10.58 16.43 -0.11
N PHE A 96 -9.76 17.02 -0.97
CA PHE A 96 -8.55 17.72 -0.55
C PHE A 96 -8.88 18.98 0.28
N ASP A 97 -10.01 19.65 0.02
CA ASP A 97 -10.45 20.78 0.84
C ASP A 97 -10.85 20.33 2.25
N GLU A 98 -11.48 19.18 2.39
CA GLU A 98 -11.84 18.59 3.68
C GLU A 98 -10.61 18.06 4.42
N LEU A 99 -9.74 17.33 3.74
CA LEU A 99 -8.51 16.79 4.30
C LEU A 99 -7.54 17.88 4.78
N GLY A 100 -7.53 19.02 4.13
CA GLY A 100 -6.69 20.17 4.50
C GLY A 100 -7.33 21.10 5.53
N ARG A 101 -8.55 20.82 6.00
CA ARG A 101 -9.15 21.55 7.14
C ARG A 101 -8.46 21.11 8.41
N ASP A 102 -8.00 22.10 9.11
CA ASP A 102 -7.02 22.09 10.17
C ASP A 102 -7.35 21.11 11.31
N VAL A 103 -6.61 20.01 11.35
CA VAL A 103 -6.43 19.23 12.57
C VAL A 103 -4.95 19.35 12.91
N ALA A 104 -4.61 19.93 14.05
CA ALA A 104 -3.23 20.10 14.49
C ALA A 104 -2.48 18.77 14.40
N GLY A 105 -1.39 18.75 13.63
CA GLY A 105 -0.59 17.55 13.42
C GLY A 105 -1.02 16.65 12.26
N ASN A 106 -1.89 17.14 11.36
CA ASN A 106 -2.28 16.39 10.15
C ASN A 106 -1.06 16.15 9.24
N PRO A 107 -0.58 14.90 9.09
CA PRO A 107 0.58 14.59 8.26
C PRO A 107 0.32 14.80 6.77
N PHE A 108 -0.97 14.91 6.37
CA PHE A 108 -1.40 15.06 4.98
C PHE A 108 -1.66 16.50 4.56
N GLN A 109 -1.41 17.48 5.42
CA GLN A 109 -1.60 18.88 5.06
C GLN A 109 -0.86 19.23 3.77
N LYS A 110 0.41 18.80 3.63
CA LYS A 110 1.21 19.06 2.41
C LYS A 110 0.63 18.38 1.16
N ILE A 111 0.13 17.15 1.31
CA ILE A 111 -0.52 16.40 0.21
C ILE A 111 -1.82 17.08 -0.19
N ALA A 112 -2.64 17.49 0.78
CA ALA A 112 -3.87 18.22 0.54
C ALA A 112 -3.62 19.57 -0.15
N GLU A 113 -2.65 20.35 0.33
CA GLU A 113 -2.24 21.61 -0.30
C GLU A 113 -1.73 21.39 -1.74
N ARG A 114 -0.93 20.36 -1.96
CA ARG A 114 -0.44 19.99 -3.31
C ARG A 114 -1.58 19.60 -4.24
N GLY A 115 -2.49 18.71 -3.79
CA GLY A 115 -3.68 18.31 -4.55
C GLY A 115 -4.58 19.50 -4.90
N LYS A 116 -4.81 20.39 -3.94
CA LYS A 116 -5.54 21.65 -4.17
C LYS A 116 -4.87 22.52 -5.23
N ALA A 117 -3.57 22.75 -5.12
CA ALA A 117 -2.81 23.56 -6.06
C ALA A 117 -2.91 23.03 -7.51
N LEU A 118 -2.84 21.70 -7.69
CA LEU A 118 -2.99 21.06 -8.99
C LEU A 118 -4.39 21.26 -9.60
N LEU A 119 -5.45 21.25 -8.75
CA LEU A 119 -6.84 21.36 -9.19
C LEU A 119 -7.35 22.82 -9.27
N ILE A 120 -6.62 23.77 -8.71
CA ILE A 120 -6.87 25.23 -8.81
C ILE A 120 -6.16 25.84 -10.04
N ASP A 121 -5.20 25.12 -10.66
CA ASP A 121 -4.60 25.59 -11.90
C ASP A 121 -5.69 26.11 -12.87
N SER A 122 -5.47 27.29 -13.45
CA SER A 122 -6.49 28.02 -14.19
C SER A 122 -7.13 27.25 -15.34
N ARG A 123 -6.41 26.29 -15.92
CA ARG A 123 -6.87 25.43 -17.01
C ARG A 123 -7.75 24.30 -16.48
N VAL A 124 -7.34 23.69 -15.37
CA VAL A 124 -8.07 22.62 -14.67
C VAL A 124 -9.36 23.18 -14.07
N ALA A 125 -9.28 24.32 -13.34
CA ALA A 125 -10.44 24.96 -12.74
C ALA A 125 -11.51 25.29 -13.78
N LYS A 126 -11.14 25.91 -14.91
CA LYS A 126 -12.07 26.20 -16.00
C LYS A 126 -12.72 24.95 -16.57
N LEU A 127 -11.97 23.84 -16.71
CA LEU A 127 -12.53 22.57 -17.15
C LEU A 127 -13.60 22.08 -16.16
N LEU A 128 -13.28 22.03 -14.88
CA LEU A 128 -14.16 21.52 -13.85
C LEU A 128 -15.41 22.38 -13.64
N GLU A 129 -15.34 23.71 -13.87
CA GLU A 129 -16.46 24.62 -13.79
C GLU A 129 -17.37 24.56 -15.02
N ASN A 130 -16.79 24.58 -16.24
CA ASN A 130 -17.54 24.58 -17.49
C ASN A 130 -18.27 23.27 -17.77
N SER A 131 -17.84 22.19 -17.16
CA SER A 131 -18.40 20.83 -17.40
C SER A 131 -19.62 20.50 -16.53
N ARG A 132 -20.29 21.48 -15.90
CA ARG A 132 -21.53 21.28 -15.12
C ARG A 132 -22.78 20.97 -15.95
N ARG A 133 -22.66 20.89 -17.28
CA ARG A 133 -23.78 20.56 -18.16
C ARG A 133 -24.05 19.05 -18.08
N GLU A 134 -25.30 18.66 -17.81
CA GLU A 134 -25.73 17.25 -17.76
C GLU A 134 -25.54 16.50 -19.07
N ASN A 135 -25.59 17.21 -20.22
CA ASN A 135 -25.37 16.63 -21.55
C ASN A 135 -24.37 17.46 -22.35
N PRO A 136 -23.07 17.16 -22.25
CA PRO A 136 -22.06 17.87 -23.03
C PRO A 136 -22.20 17.57 -24.55
N GLY A 137 -22.13 18.62 -25.37
CA GLY A 137 -22.12 18.50 -26.80
C GLY A 137 -20.80 17.89 -27.33
N LEU A 138 -20.77 17.64 -28.69
CA LEU A 138 -19.57 17.08 -29.32
C LEU A 138 -18.32 17.95 -29.09
N MET A 139 -18.46 19.27 -29.23
CA MET A 139 -17.34 20.20 -29.05
C MET A 139 -16.88 20.24 -27.58
N ASP A 140 -17.82 20.17 -26.62
CA ASP A 140 -17.50 20.10 -25.21
C ASP A 140 -16.69 18.82 -24.91
N MET A 141 -17.11 17.68 -25.48
CA MET A 141 -16.42 16.39 -25.33
C MET A 141 -14.98 16.43 -25.87
N ILE A 142 -14.79 17.00 -27.05
CA ILE A 142 -13.46 17.16 -27.66
C ILE A 142 -12.58 18.08 -26.79
N CYS A 143 -13.14 19.18 -26.29
CA CYS A 143 -12.42 20.10 -25.41
C CYS A 143 -12.05 19.43 -24.07
N PHE A 144 -12.97 18.66 -23.51
CA PHE A 144 -12.74 17.94 -22.23
C PHE A 144 -11.68 16.86 -22.41
N ASP A 145 -11.78 16.01 -23.43
CA ASP A 145 -10.77 14.99 -23.73
C ASP A 145 -9.37 15.61 -23.92
N ARG A 146 -9.29 16.69 -24.70
CA ARG A 146 -8.03 17.39 -24.94
C ARG A 146 -7.42 17.93 -23.65
N ASN A 147 -8.22 18.51 -22.74
CA ASN A 147 -7.73 19.01 -21.46
C ASN A 147 -7.27 17.87 -20.56
N LEU A 148 -8.10 16.83 -20.39
CA LEU A 148 -7.80 15.69 -19.51
C LEU A 148 -6.56 14.93 -19.97
N ARG A 149 -6.46 14.61 -21.25
CA ARG A 149 -5.45 13.69 -21.80
C ARG A 149 -4.23 14.36 -22.40
N CYS A 150 -4.27 15.67 -22.67
CA CYS A 150 -3.17 16.35 -23.34
C CYS A 150 -2.66 17.59 -22.58
N ILE A 151 -3.54 18.55 -22.23
CA ILE A 151 -3.11 19.84 -21.71
C ILE A 151 -2.71 19.73 -20.23
N SER A 152 -3.61 19.20 -19.41
CA SER A 152 -3.45 19.09 -17.94
C SER A 152 -3.17 17.67 -17.48
N HIS A 153 -2.78 16.78 -18.37
CA HIS A 153 -2.53 15.36 -18.11
C HIS A 153 -1.62 15.12 -16.91
N LYS A 154 -0.52 15.87 -16.80
CA LYS A 154 0.43 15.75 -15.69
C LYS A 154 -0.21 16.06 -14.33
N ASN A 155 -1.03 17.12 -14.28
CA ASN A 155 -1.72 17.50 -13.04
C ASN A 155 -2.70 16.41 -12.62
N PHE A 156 -3.50 15.89 -13.55
CA PHE A 156 -4.46 14.84 -13.25
C PHE A 156 -3.79 13.53 -12.84
N LYS A 157 -2.68 13.17 -13.49
CA LYS A 157 -1.91 11.98 -13.10
C LYS A 157 -1.35 12.12 -11.68
N GLU A 158 -0.76 13.27 -11.35
CA GLU A 158 -0.24 13.54 -10.00
C GLU A 158 -1.37 13.53 -8.95
N VAL A 159 -2.55 14.04 -9.27
CA VAL A 159 -3.73 13.95 -8.38
C VAL A 159 -4.11 12.50 -8.11
N ILE A 160 -4.11 11.64 -9.13
CA ILE A 160 -4.39 10.20 -8.94
C ILE A 160 -3.34 9.56 -8.01
N GLU A 161 -2.05 9.85 -8.23
CA GLU A 161 -0.96 9.34 -7.40
C GLU A 161 -1.09 9.77 -5.93
N LEU A 162 -1.45 11.04 -5.69
CA LEU A 162 -1.72 11.56 -4.33
C LEU A 162 -2.92 10.87 -3.68
N LEU A 163 -4.01 10.62 -4.44
CA LEU A 163 -5.17 9.92 -3.93
C LEU A 163 -4.87 8.46 -3.62
N GLN A 164 -4.06 7.77 -4.43
CA GLN A 164 -3.60 6.41 -4.16
C GLN A 164 -2.76 6.32 -2.89
N GLU A 165 -1.90 7.32 -2.64
CA GLU A 165 -1.13 7.40 -1.40
C GLU A 165 -2.06 7.54 -0.18
N ILE A 166 -3.07 8.41 -0.27
CA ILE A 166 -4.05 8.60 0.82
C ILE A 166 -4.85 7.32 1.05
N ASP A 167 -5.34 6.66 -0.01
CA ASP A 167 -6.13 5.43 0.07
C ASP A 167 -5.41 4.36 0.88
N VAL A 168 -4.14 4.09 0.56
CA VAL A 168 -3.32 3.13 1.30
C VAL A 168 -3.26 3.47 2.80
N ASN A 169 -3.07 4.73 3.14
CA ASN A 169 -2.96 5.17 4.53
C ASN A 169 -4.29 5.04 5.29
N VAL A 170 -5.40 5.40 4.64
CA VAL A 170 -6.75 5.26 5.21
C VAL A 170 -7.07 3.78 5.45
N VAL A 171 -6.82 2.91 4.45
CA VAL A 171 -7.09 1.47 4.56
C VAL A 171 -6.25 0.83 5.66
N VAL A 172 -4.95 1.13 5.72
CA VAL A 172 -4.06 0.58 6.76
C VAL A 172 -4.49 1.04 8.16
N GLY A 173 -4.84 2.31 8.31
CA GLY A 173 -5.37 2.85 9.57
C GLY A 173 -6.68 2.20 9.99
N SER A 174 -7.61 2.02 9.06
CA SER A 174 -8.91 1.36 9.30
C SER A 174 -8.73 -0.10 9.75
N VAL A 175 -7.88 -0.86 9.08
CA VAL A 175 -7.56 -2.25 9.45
C VAL A 175 -6.91 -2.32 10.84
N ALA A 176 -5.98 -1.39 11.14
CA ALA A 176 -5.35 -1.34 12.46
C ALA A 176 -6.35 -1.07 13.57
N ARG A 177 -7.34 -0.21 13.32
CA ARG A 177 -8.44 0.08 14.27
C ARG A 177 -9.37 -1.12 14.44
N GLU A 178 -9.86 -1.68 13.34
CA GLU A 178 -10.80 -2.81 13.35
C GLU A 178 -10.21 -4.05 14.03
N LYS A 179 -8.96 -4.39 13.68
CA LYS A 179 -8.26 -5.57 14.19
C LYS A 179 -7.54 -5.31 15.51
N LYS A 180 -7.56 -4.07 16.01
CA LYS A 180 -6.84 -3.66 17.24
C LYS A 180 -5.35 -3.95 17.19
N PHE A 181 -4.75 -3.77 16.02
CA PHE A 181 -3.30 -3.92 15.83
C PHE A 181 -2.55 -2.72 16.41
N CYS A 182 -1.36 -2.97 16.95
CA CYS A 182 -0.48 -1.91 17.43
C CYS A 182 0.53 -1.46 16.35
N PHE A 183 1.14 -0.30 16.56
CA PHE A 183 2.27 0.16 15.78
C PHE A 183 3.55 -0.06 16.60
N ALA A 184 4.51 -0.75 15.99
CA ALA A 184 5.78 -1.03 16.63
C ALA A 184 6.63 0.24 16.78
N GLU A 185 7.41 0.30 17.87
CA GLU A 185 8.40 1.35 18.10
C GLU A 185 9.78 0.83 17.70
N ALA A 186 10.37 1.45 16.68
CA ALA A 186 11.70 1.12 16.21
C ALA A 186 12.76 1.92 16.96
N ALA A 187 13.87 1.25 17.31
CA ALA A 187 15.06 1.87 17.88
C ALA A 187 16.31 1.44 17.09
N ASP A 188 17.31 2.31 17.02
CA ASP A 188 18.57 1.98 16.36
C ASP A 188 19.47 1.16 17.30
N ASP A 189 19.43 1.43 18.60
CA ASP A 189 20.22 0.79 19.65
C ASP A 189 19.38 0.36 20.86
N GLY A 190 19.95 -0.49 21.72
CA GLY A 190 19.32 -0.93 22.96
C GLY A 190 19.60 -2.42 23.30
N GLU A 191 19.37 -2.81 24.55
CA GLU A 191 19.49 -4.22 24.98
C GLU A 191 18.35 -5.09 24.45
N ILE A 192 17.17 -4.51 24.26
CA ILE A 192 15.99 -5.19 23.73
C ILE A 192 16.15 -5.29 22.22
N LEU A 193 16.26 -6.51 21.71
CA LEU A 193 16.28 -6.75 20.27
C LEU A 193 14.88 -6.76 19.71
N VAL A 194 13.93 -7.43 20.39
CA VAL A 194 12.51 -7.46 20.06
C VAL A 194 11.72 -7.75 21.34
N ALA A 195 10.75 -6.94 21.67
CA ALA A 195 9.78 -7.22 22.74
C ALA A 195 8.36 -7.07 22.19
N MET A 196 7.55 -8.09 22.37
CA MET A 196 6.15 -8.14 21.91
C MET A 196 5.26 -8.60 23.06
N LYS A 197 4.12 -7.91 23.24
CA LYS A 197 3.05 -8.36 24.15
C LYS A 197 1.81 -8.66 23.36
N GLY A 198 1.15 -9.76 23.70
CA GLY A 198 -0.10 -10.14 23.05
C GLY A 198 0.05 -10.48 21.55
N LEU A 199 1.23 -10.96 21.12
CA LEU A 199 1.46 -11.40 19.73
C LEU A 199 0.52 -12.54 19.37
N HIS A 200 -0.20 -12.39 18.27
CA HIS A 200 -1.11 -13.41 17.72
C HIS A 200 -1.04 -13.49 16.19
N HIS A 201 -1.63 -14.51 15.60
CA HIS A 201 -1.60 -14.67 14.15
C HIS A 201 -2.67 -13.78 13.51
N PRO A 202 -2.32 -12.86 12.56
CA PRO A 202 -3.25 -11.85 12.04
C PRO A 202 -4.45 -12.41 11.27
N ARG A 203 -4.39 -13.66 10.81
CA ARG A 203 -5.43 -14.32 10.01
C ARG A 203 -6.23 -15.39 10.76
N ILE A 204 -5.97 -15.60 12.04
CA ILE A 204 -6.67 -16.60 12.84
C ILE A 204 -7.56 -15.86 13.85
N ASP A 205 -8.87 -15.99 13.66
CA ASP A 205 -9.82 -15.41 14.61
C ASP A 205 -9.76 -16.19 15.94
N GLY A 206 -9.71 -15.44 17.05
CA GLY A 206 -9.56 -16.04 18.39
C GLY A 206 -8.19 -16.67 18.65
N ALA A 207 -7.15 -16.29 17.89
CA ALA A 207 -5.79 -16.79 18.13
C ALA A 207 -5.33 -16.51 19.55
N ILE A 208 -4.68 -17.52 20.18
CA ILE A 208 -4.07 -17.35 21.49
C ILE A 208 -2.88 -16.41 21.38
N SER A 209 -2.89 -15.37 22.20
CA SER A 209 -1.80 -14.40 22.26
C SER A 209 -0.62 -14.90 23.10
N ASN A 210 0.58 -14.45 22.75
CA ASN A 210 1.82 -14.80 23.44
C ASN A 210 2.67 -13.56 23.62
N ASP A 211 3.41 -13.53 24.72
CA ASP A 211 4.43 -12.52 24.98
C ASP A 211 5.81 -13.10 24.64
N LEU A 212 6.65 -12.29 24.02
CA LEU A 212 8.00 -12.68 23.64
C LEU A 212 8.96 -11.51 23.87
N GLU A 213 10.09 -11.81 24.51
CA GLU A 213 11.17 -10.84 24.70
C GLU A 213 12.50 -11.47 24.27
N VAL A 214 13.17 -10.82 23.34
CA VAL A 214 14.49 -11.18 22.82
C VAL A 214 15.46 -10.08 23.19
N THR A 215 16.52 -10.44 23.92
CA THR A 215 17.55 -9.49 24.35
C THR A 215 18.94 -9.91 23.84
N ALA A 216 19.94 -9.06 23.98
CA ALA A 216 21.30 -9.37 23.54
C ALA A 216 21.85 -10.62 24.25
N THR A 217 21.41 -10.91 25.50
CA THR A 217 21.84 -12.07 26.30
C THR A 217 20.89 -13.27 26.18
N LYS A 218 19.64 -13.08 25.75
CA LYS A 218 18.63 -14.11 25.54
C LYS A 218 18.09 -14.01 24.12
N ASN A 219 18.85 -14.52 23.16
CA ASN A 219 18.56 -14.39 21.73
C ASN A 219 18.42 -15.73 21.00
N VAL A 220 18.48 -16.85 21.72
CA VAL A 220 18.25 -18.19 21.17
C VAL A 220 17.07 -18.84 21.90
N PHE A 221 16.06 -19.24 21.12
CA PHE A 221 14.83 -19.85 21.64
C PHE A 221 14.61 -21.22 21.02
N PHE A 222 14.35 -22.21 21.85
CA PHE A 222 13.92 -23.55 21.44
C PHE A 222 12.44 -23.72 21.78
N LEU A 223 11.61 -23.84 20.79
CA LEU A 223 10.17 -24.09 20.96
C LEU A 223 9.89 -25.58 20.97
N THR A 224 9.46 -26.11 22.12
CA THR A 224 9.06 -27.50 22.25
C THR A 224 7.58 -27.61 22.59
N GLY A 225 6.97 -28.75 22.30
CA GLY A 225 5.55 -29.00 22.58
C GLY A 225 4.97 -30.05 21.64
N ALA A 226 3.77 -30.49 21.96
CA ALA A 226 3.05 -31.49 21.16
C ALA A 226 2.79 -30.99 19.73
N ASN A 227 2.51 -31.91 18.80
CA ASN A 227 2.04 -31.55 17.47
C ASN A 227 0.70 -30.78 17.62
N MET A 228 0.48 -29.81 16.74
CA MET A 228 -0.68 -28.89 16.76
C MET A 228 -0.74 -27.94 17.98
N ALA A 229 0.29 -27.87 18.83
CA ALA A 229 0.34 -26.92 19.95
C ALA A 229 0.58 -25.45 19.53
N GLY A 230 0.64 -25.14 18.23
CA GLY A 230 0.78 -23.77 17.73
C GLY A 230 2.24 -23.30 17.54
N LYS A 231 3.25 -24.18 17.65
CA LYS A 231 4.67 -23.82 17.48
C LYS A 231 4.94 -23.07 16.17
N SER A 232 4.60 -23.69 15.04
CA SER A 232 4.77 -23.09 13.71
C SER A 232 3.92 -21.83 13.50
N THR A 233 2.75 -21.76 14.15
CA THR A 233 1.89 -20.57 14.14
C THR A 233 2.57 -19.41 14.86
N LEU A 234 3.16 -19.65 16.03
CA LEU A 234 3.89 -18.62 16.78
C LEU A 234 5.10 -18.12 15.98
N MET A 235 5.88 -19.02 15.37
CA MET A 235 7.04 -18.64 14.54
C MET A 235 6.60 -17.79 13.32
N LYS A 236 5.50 -18.17 12.65
CA LYS A 236 4.94 -17.39 11.55
C LYS A 236 4.46 -16.02 12.03
N SER A 237 3.73 -15.96 13.16
CA SER A 237 3.26 -14.70 13.75
C SER A 237 4.42 -13.76 14.07
N PHE A 238 5.49 -14.29 14.66
CA PHE A 238 6.69 -13.54 14.97
C PHE A 238 7.36 -13.00 13.69
N GLY A 239 7.58 -13.85 12.69
CA GLY A 239 8.19 -13.42 11.42
C GLY A 239 7.35 -12.36 10.70
N ILE A 240 6.02 -12.54 10.62
CA ILE A 240 5.12 -11.55 10.03
C ILE A 240 5.18 -10.23 10.79
N ALA A 241 5.14 -10.26 12.13
CA ALA A 241 5.17 -9.06 12.95
C ALA A 241 6.47 -8.27 12.78
N VAL A 242 7.63 -8.95 12.79
CA VAL A 242 8.94 -8.32 12.55
C VAL A 242 9.01 -7.72 11.15
N TYR A 243 8.55 -8.44 10.14
CA TYR A 243 8.55 -7.95 8.77
C TYR A 243 7.68 -6.69 8.61
N LEU A 244 6.44 -6.72 9.11
CA LEU A 244 5.52 -5.58 9.06
C LEU A 244 6.06 -4.39 9.88
N ALA A 245 6.70 -4.64 11.03
CA ALA A 245 7.30 -3.60 11.84
C ALA A 245 8.40 -2.84 11.09
N HIS A 246 9.30 -3.53 10.37
CA HIS A 246 10.32 -2.89 9.52
C HIS A 246 9.74 -2.12 8.33
N MET A 247 8.48 -2.38 7.98
CA MET A 247 7.74 -1.60 6.99
C MET A 247 7.02 -0.38 7.60
N GLY A 248 7.01 -0.25 8.93
CA GLY A 248 6.19 0.74 9.64
C GLY A 248 4.70 0.42 9.64
N PHE A 249 4.31 -0.80 9.26
CA PHE A 249 2.92 -1.25 9.24
C PHE A 249 2.44 -1.72 10.62
N PRO A 250 1.11 -1.72 10.88
CA PRO A 250 0.57 -2.24 12.12
C PRO A 250 0.80 -3.75 12.25
N VAL A 251 1.01 -4.20 13.47
CA VAL A 251 1.31 -5.59 13.82
C VAL A 251 0.23 -6.19 14.73
N ALA A 252 -0.03 -7.48 14.58
CA ALA A 252 -1.01 -8.22 15.37
C ALA A 252 -0.47 -8.50 16.77
N ALA A 253 -0.34 -7.46 17.56
CA ALA A 253 0.12 -7.50 18.96
C ALA A 253 -0.53 -6.34 19.74
N THR A 254 -0.45 -6.38 21.07
CA THR A 254 -0.88 -5.30 21.96
C THR A 254 0.18 -4.19 22.01
N SER A 255 1.47 -4.57 22.04
CA SER A 255 2.60 -3.65 21.94
C SER A 255 3.80 -4.35 21.33
N MET A 256 4.66 -3.59 20.65
CA MET A 256 5.92 -4.07 20.11
C MET A 256 6.97 -2.97 20.14
N GLN A 257 8.16 -3.33 20.62
CA GLN A 257 9.39 -2.54 20.47
C GLN A 257 10.44 -3.42 19.80
N PHE A 258 11.27 -2.85 18.94
CA PHE A 258 12.30 -3.61 18.27
C PHE A 258 13.49 -2.76 17.87
N ARG A 259 14.66 -3.38 17.84
CA ARG A 259 15.85 -2.80 17.25
C ARG A 259 15.95 -3.22 15.78
N ILE A 260 16.37 -2.29 14.93
CA ILE A 260 16.56 -2.53 13.50
C ILE A 260 17.46 -3.75 13.27
N GLN A 261 17.01 -4.63 12.40
CA GLN A 261 17.73 -5.83 11.97
C GLN A 261 18.15 -5.69 10.51
N ASP A 262 19.30 -6.25 10.14
CA ASP A 262 19.85 -6.19 8.80
C ASP A 262 19.19 -7.20 7.85
N GLY A 263 18.46 -8.18 8.42
CA GLY A 263 17.74 -9.17 7.62
C GLY A 263 17.01 -10.20 8.44
N MET A 264 16.17 -10.96 7.75
CA MET A 264 15.44 -12.09 8.32
C MET A 264 15.55 -13.30 7.39
N TYR A 265 15.87 -14.46 7.98
CA TYR A 265 15.87 -15.75 7.32
C TYR A 265 14.83 -16.65 7.94
N THR A 266 13.97 -17.22 7.13
CA THR A 266 12.93 -18.15 7.58
C THR A 266 13.00 -19.47 6.82
N SER A 267 12.87 -20.58 7.51
CA SER A 267 12.68 -21.91 6.95
C SER A 267 11.56 -22.60 7.71
N ILE A 268 10.31 -22.28 7.30
CA ILE A 268 9.07 -22.79 7.91
C ILE A 268 8.26 -23.49 6.82
N ASN A 269 7.97 -24.78 7.00
CA ASN A 269 7.18 -25.59 6.04
C ASN A 269 7.66 -25.44 4.60
N VAL A 270 8.90 -25.76 4.33
CA VAL A 270 9.47 -25.68 2.98
C VAL A 270 8.96 -26.87 2.17
N PRO A 271 8.25 -26.63 1.05
CA PRO A 271 7.82 -27.72 0.18
C PRO A 271 9.02 -28.41 -0.46
N ASP A 272 8.91 -29.74 -0.65
CA ASP A 272 9.90 -30.53 -1.36
C ASP A 272 10.05 -30.05 -2.80
N ASN A 273 11.24 -29.61 -3.16
CA ASN A 273 11.52 -29.16 -4.51
C ASN A 273 12.18 -30.30 -5.31
N ILE A 274 11.36 -31.22 -5.79
CA ILE A 274 11.76 -32.41 -6.55
C ILE A 274 12.59 -32.02 -7.79
N ASN A 275 12.43 -30.82 -8.31
CA ASN A 275 13.08 -30.35 -9.54
C ASN A 275 14.58 -30.01 -9.38
N LEU A 276 15.10 -29.90 -8.16
CA LEU A 276 16.50 -29.52 -7.94
C LEU A 276 17.46 -30.69 -7.81
N GLY A 277 16.96 -31.94 -7.82
CA GLY A 277 17.80 -33.15 -7.77
C GLY A 277 18.59 -33.36 -6.46
N TYR A 278 18.37 -32.51 -5.47
CA TYR A 278 19.01 -32.59 -4.15
C TYR A 278 18.03 -33.18 -3.12
N SER A 279 18.59 -34.00 -2.18
CA SER A 279 17.78 -34.40 -1.03
C SER A 279 17.38 -33.20 -0.21
N HIS A 280 16.18 -33.26 0.40
CA HIS A 280 15.66 -32.23 1.32
C HIS A 280 16.70 -31.82 2.37
N PHE A 281 17.37 -32.80 2.96
CA PHE A 281 18.45 -32.62 3.92
C PHE A 281 19.58 -31.70 3.38
N TYR A 282 20.05 -31.95 2.16
CA TYR A 282 21.12 -31.15 1.56
C TYR A 282 20.71 -29.70 1.34
N ALA A 283 19.48 -29.48 0.89
CA ALA A 283 18.93 -28.14 0.72
C ALA A 283 18.85 -27.38 2.06
N GLU A 284 18.50 -28.07 3.16
CA GLU A 284 18.51 -27.48 4.51
C GLU A 284 19.92 -27.13 4.96
N VAL A 285 20.90 -28.04 4.77
CA VAL A 285 22.30 -27.77 5.08
C VAL A 285 22.82 -26.52 4.35
N LEU A 286 22.48 -26.35 3.07
CA LEU A 286 22.87 -25.18 2.29
C LEU A 286 22.24 -23.90 2.85
N ARG A 287 20.99 -23.94 3.32
CA ARG A 287 20.33 -22.78 3.95
C ARG A 287 21.01 -22.40 5.26
N VAL A 288 21.26 -23.40 6.13
CA VAL A 288 21.98 -23.16 7.38
C VAL A 288 23.38 -22.58 7.12
N LYS A 289 24.10 -23.12 6.14
CA LYS A 289 25.40 -22.61 5.71
C LYS A 289 25.31 -21.15 5.25
N LYS A 290 24.29 -20.80 4.46
CA LYS A 290 24.09 -19.42 4.01
C LYS A 290 23.87 -18.47 5.18
N VAL A 291 23.02 -18.85 6.12
CA VAL A 291 22.76 -18.06 7.34
C VAL A 291 24.04 -17.91 8.17
N ALA A 292 24.79 -18.98 8.38
CA ALA A 292 26.05 -18.95 9.13
C ALA A 292 27.08 -17.98 8.51
N ILE A 293 27.17 -17.95 7.17
CA ILE A 293 28.06 -17.02 6.46
C ILE A 293 27.60 -15.58 6.67
N GLU A 294 26.32 -15.29 6.64
CA GLU A 294 25.82 -13.91 6.86
C GLU A 294 26.00 -13.47 8.33
N VAL A 295 25.79 -14.37 9.29
CA VAL A 295 26.04 -14.08 10.71
C VAL A 295 27.52 -13.82 10.96
N SER A 296 28.43 -14.56 10.29
CA SER A 296 29.87 -14.33 10.43
C SER A 296 30.36 -12.97 9.88
N ARG A 297 29.49 -12.22 9.21
CA ARG A 297 29.75 -10.88 8.68
C ARG A 297 29.22 -9.77 9.61
N ASP A 298 29.02 -10.06 10.88
CA ASP A 298 28.47 -9.15 11.91
C ASP A 298 27.08 -8.55 11.56
N LYS A 299 26.31 -9.23 10.72
CA LYS A 299 24.94 -8.82 10.42
C LYS A 299 24.00 -9.19 11.56
N ARG A 300 23.15 -8.27 11.93
CA ARG A 300 22.06 -8.49 12.89
C ARG A 300 20.90 -9.16 12.17
N LEU A 301 20.75 -10.46 12.39
CA LEU A 301 19.77 -11.27 11.69
C LEU A 301 18.74 -11.88 12.63
N ILE A 302 17.48 -11.91 12.19
CA ILE A 302 16.47 -12.78 12.78
C ILE A 302 16.43 -14.06 11.95
N VAL A 303 16.59 -15.21 12.64
CA VAL A 303 16.60 -16.51 11.99
C VAL A 303 15.52 -17.38 12.61
N ILE A 304 14.65 -17.94 11.78
CA ILE A 304 13.54 -18.79 12.20
C ILE A 304 13.63 -20.11 11.45
N PHE A 305 13.84 -21.18 12.19
CA PHE A 305 13.85 -22.54 11.65
C PHE A 305 12.73 -23.38 12.27
N ASP A 306 11.94 -24.04 11.47
CA ASP A 306 10.94 -25.00 11.90
C ASP A 306 11.41 -26.40 11.46
N GLU A 307 11.58 -27.30 12.45
CA GLU A 307 11.92 -28.71 12.24
C GLU A 307 13.16 -28.95 11.35
N LEU A 308 14.33 -28.37 11.73
CA LEU A 308 15.58 -28.57 11.02
C LEU A 308 15.97 -30.05 10.91
N PHE A 309 16.44 -30.44 9.73
CA PHE A 309 17.00 -31.76 9.44
C PHE A 309 16.00 -32.92 9.64
N LYS A 310 14.74 -32.66 9.33
CA LYS A 310 13.73 -33.69 9.26
C LYS A 310 14.03 -34.61 8.08
N GLY A 311 14.57 -35.80 8.37
CA GLY A 311 14.77 -36.90 7.43
C GLY A 311 13.58 -37.82 7.40
#